data_230b9f4694aab75fe6e36ef9e3ab219e
#
_entry.id   230b9f4694aab75fe6e36ef9e3ab219e
#
_cell.length_a   1.000
_cell.length_b   1.000
_cell.length_c   1.000
_cell.angle_alpha   90.00
_cell.angle_beta   90.00
_cell.angle_gamma   90.00
#
_symmetry.space_group_name_H-M   'P 1'
#
loop_
_entity.id
_entity.type
_entity.pdbx_description
1 polymer ?
#
loop_
_entity_poly.entity_id
_entity_poly.type
_entity_poly.pdbx_seq_one_letter_code
_entity_poly.pdbx_strand_id
1 'polypeptide(L)'
;LSWCIIWFYGFLIGFPLSIMRALVMFTLLFGSEVLYRKYNSLNSIGLAALVLTVYNPFWIFDAGFLLSFSAALSFIIYGKYIKTKPTVLKTVYMYLFLQIFTLPVIVYYFNFVPVMGVLYNLLLLPIFTFIMIYGFILLILNSFAHIILIIPFNIYDYILYSLRYFIDISDKFAFNVLIMPAMSLCHTIFFYIALFFMIYLHNNKTCNCKKIGIFAIVSLYSITYIAFPMMDDSLYLNIADVGQGLFTTIKYKGLNMICDCGSTTNKQMGEYIAVPYLTKRGI
;
A
#
# COMPACT_ATOMS: atom_id res chain seq x y z
N LEU A 1 -27.35 15.21 7.66
CA LEU A 1 -26.85 14.64 8.90
C LEU A 1 -25.54 13.84 8.67
N SER A 2 -25.53 12.88 7.74
CA SER A 2 -24.34 12.04 7.45
C SER A 2 -23.10 12.83 7.08
N TRP A 3 -23.25 13.93 6.32
CA TRP A 3 -22.14 14.81 5.97
C TRP A 3 -21.49 15.45 7.20
N CYS A 4 -22.28 15.98 8.11
CA CYS A 4 -21.80 16.59 9.36
C CYS A 4 -21.09 15.57 10.26
N ILE A 5 -21.64 14.34 10.35
CA ILE A 5 -21.05 13.27 11.18
C ILE A 5 -19.67 12.88 10.67
N ILE A 6 -19.50 12.74 9.35
CA ILE A 6 -18.22 12.34 8.77
C ILE A 6 -17.16 13.43 8.91
N TRP A 7 -17.52 14.71 8.74
CA TRP A 7 -16.59 15.83 8.99
C TRP A 7 -16.23 15.96 10.46
N PHE A 8 -17.21 15.77 11.37
CA PHE A 8 -16.95 15.76 12.81
C PHE A 8 -16.01 14.62 13.22
N TYR A 9 -16.18 13.42 12.64
CA TYR A 9 -15.27 12.31 12.83
C TYR A 9 -13.86 12.63 12.34
N GLY A 10 -13.72 13.24 11.16
CA GLY A 10 -12.45 13.72 10.65
C GLY A 10 -11.74 14.70 11.58
N PHE A 11 -12.52 15.62 12.17
CA PHE A 11 -12.02 16.58 13.17
C PHE A 11 -11.53 15.89 14.44
N LEU A 12 -12.27 14.90 14.96
CA LEU A 12 -11.88 14.14 16.16
C LEU A 12 -10.55 13.39 16.00
N ILE A 13 -10.25 12.90 14.78
CA ILE A 13 -9.03 12.13 14.50
C ILE A 13 -7.85 13.03 14.09
N GLY A 14 -8.07 14.34 13.88
CA GLY A 14 -7.02 15.26 13.48
C GLY A 14 -6.68 15.26 11.99
N PHE A 15 -7.64 14.89 11.11
CA PHE A 15 -7.53 14.97 9.65
C PHE A 15 -6.31 14.27 9.02
N PRO A 16 -6.03 12.99 9.30
CA PRO A 16 -4.97 12.29 8.58
C PRO A 16 -5.29 12.21 7.07
N LEU A 17 -4.25 12.17 6.22
CA LEU A 17 -4.34 12.27 4.75
C LEU A 17 -5.34 11.29 4.12
N SER A 18 -5.38 10.05 4.58
CA SER A 18 -6.30 9.03 4.07
C SER A 18 -7.76 9.39 4.34
N ILE A 19 -8.05 9.99 5.50
CA ILE A 19 -9.40 10.45 5.87
C ILE A 19 -9.74 11.72 5.10
N MET A 20 -8.82 12.68 4.97
CA MET A 20 -9.04 13.90 4.18
C MET A 20 -9.46 13.59 2.74
N ARG A 21 -8.80 12.63 2.09
CA ARG A 21 -9.21 12.17 0.76
C ARG A 21 -10.64 11.63 0.74
N ALA A 22 -10.98 10.76 1.71
CA ALA A 22 -12.31 10.19 1.80
C ALA A 22 -13.37 11.28 2.05
N LEU A 23 -13.08 12.26 2.92
CA LEU A 23 -13.96 13.40 3.19
C LEU A 23 -14.22 14.25 1.95
N VAL A 24 -13.17 14.60 1.21
CA VAL A 24 -13.30 15.39 -0.02
C VAL A 24 -14.11 14.62 -1.07
N MET A 25 -13.79 13.34 -1.31
CA MET A 25 -14.53 12.52 -2.27
C MET A 25 -16.00 12.33 -1.86
N PHE A 26 -16.28 12.12 -0.58
CA PHE A 26 -17.65 12.01 -0.06
C PHE A 26 -18.41 13.33 -0.21
N THR A 27 -17.74 14.46 0.07
CA THR A 27 -18.36 15.80 -0.11
C THR A 27 -18.72 16.04 -1.58
N LEU A 28 -17.85 15.61 -2.52
CA LEU A 28 -18.13 15.73 -3.95
C LEU A 28 -19.30 14.81 -4.39
N LEU A 29 -19.38 13.61 -3.84
CA LEU A 29 -20.48 12.69 -4.09
C LEU A 29 -21.79 13.31 -3.58
N PHE A 30 -21.85 13.75 -2.34
CA PHE A 30 -23.00 14.39 -1.74
C PHE A 30 -23.40 15.68 -2.49
N GLY A 31 -22.41 16.51 -2.85
CA GLY A 31 -22.65 17.71 -3.65
C GLY A 31 -23.24 17.39 -5.03
N SER A 32 -22.82 16.30 -5.67
CA SER A 32 -23.39 15.87 -6.96
C SER A 32 -24.84 15.44 -6.85
N GLU A 33 -25.21 14.78 -5.74
CA GLU A 33 -26.59 14.40 -5.46
C GLU A 33 -27.49 15.63 -5.23
N VAL A 34 -27.01 16.57 -4.41
CA VAL A 34 -27.74 17.83 -4.13
C VAL A 34 -27.92 18.70 -5.39
N LEU A 35 -26.92 18.71 -6.26
CA LEU A 35 -26.94 19.48 -7.52
C LEU A 35 -27.61 18.70 -8.68
N TYR A 36 -28.15 17.51 -8.44
CA TYR A 36 -28.73 16.63 -9.46
C TYR A 36 -27.79 16.37 -10.65
N ARG A 37 -26.47 16.31 -10.38
CA ARG A 37 -25.45 16.03 -11.41
C ARG A 37 -24.94 14.60 -11.34
N LYS A 38 -24.61 14.03 -12.52
CA LYS A 38 -24.00 12.69 -12.57
C LYS A 38 -22.62 12.70 -11.92
N TYR A 39 -22.46 11.88 -10.88
CA TYR A 39 -21.16 11.67 -10.24
C TYR A 39 -20.22 10.89 -11.14
N ASN A 40 -19.01 11.40 -11.33
CA ASN A 40 -17.93 10.73 -12.06
C ASN A 40 -16.76 10.48 -11.09
N SER A 41 -16.56 9.22 -10.74
CA SER A 41 -15.53 8.83 -9.76
C SER A 41 -14.10 9.22 -10.19
N LEU A 42 -13.76 9.18 -11.49
CA LEU A 42 -12.44 9.60 -11.98
C LEU A 42 -12.23 11.11 -11.81
N ASN A 43 -13.23 11.91 -12.12
CA ASN A 43 -13.15 13.35 -11.92
C ASN A 43 -13.06 13.70 -10.43
N SER A 44 -13.80 12.98 -9.60
CA SER A 44 -13.80 13.22 -8.15
C SER A 44 -12.46 12.89 -7.51
N ILE A 45 -11.78 11.80 -7.91
CA ILE A 45 -10.44 11.48 -7.40
C ILE A 45 -9.42 12.51 -7.87
N GLY A 46 -9.50 12.96 -9.14
CA GLY A 46 -8.63 14.01 -9.67
C GLY A 46 -8.83 15.34 -8.94
N LEU A 47 -10.08 15.76 -8.69
CA LEU A 47 -10.37 16.96 -7.94
C LEU A 47 -9.92 16.85 -6.48
N ALA A 48 -10.11 15.69 -5.83
CA ALA A 48 -9.61 15.45 -4.49
C ALA A 48 -8.08 15.56 -4.42
N ALA A 49 -7.36 14.97 -5.38
CA ALA A 49 -5.91 15.11 -5.48
C ALA A 49 -5.49 16.57 -5.63
N LEU A 50 -6.16 17.32 -6.50
CA LEU A 50 -5.88 18.74 -6.73
C LEU A 50 -6.12 19.57 -5.46
N VAL A 51 -7.25 19.42 -4.80
CA VAL A 51 -7.58 20.15 -3.57
C VAL A 51 -6.54 19.89 -2.49
N LEU A 52 -6.16 18.62 -2.28
CA LEU A 52 -5.19 18.26 -1.24
C LEU A 52 -3.78 18.75 -1.57
N THR A 53 -3.37 18.74 -2.83
CA THR A 53 -2.05 19.24 -3.26
C THR A 53 -1.97 20.78 -3.26
N VAL A 54 -3.08 21.48 -3.50
CA VAL A 54 -3.13 22.95 -3.33
C VAL A 54 -3.03 23.31 -1.86
N TYR A 55 -3.63 22.52 -0.96
CA TYR A 55 -3.53 22.74 0.48
C TYR A 55 -2.09 22.50 1.00
N ASN A 56 -1.46 21.40 0.58
CA ASN A 56 -0.05 21.13 0.88
C ASN A 56 0.61 20.35 -0.27
N PRO A 57 1.48 21.00 -1.07
CA PRO A 57 2.13 20.36 -2.22
C PRO A 57 3.07 19.21 -1.85
N PHE A 58 3.61 19.19 -0.63
CA PHE A 58 4.51 18.12 -0.18
C PHE A 58 3.81 16.78 0.03
N TRP A 59 2.49 16.77 0.14
CA TRP A 59 1.72 15.52 0.29
C TRP A 59 1.82 14.59 -0.92
N ILE A 60 2.18 15.11 -2.11
CA ILE A 60 2.45 14.27 -3.29
C ILE A 60 3.59 13.26 -3.02
N PHE A 61 4.52 13.61 -2.13
CA PHE A 61 5.65 12.75 -1.78
C PHE A 61 5.37 11.86 -0.56
N ASP A 62 4.18 11.90 -0.01
CA ASP A 62 3.79 11.04 1.11
C ASP A 62 3.33 9.66 0.63
N ALA A 63 3.88 8.60 1.23
CA ALA A 63 3.55 7.22 0.89
C ALA A 63 2.05 6.91 1.08
N GLY A 64 1.47 7.42 2.17
CA GLY A 64 0.05 7.24 2.47
C GLY A 64 -0.86 7.91 1.45
N PHE A 65 -0.48 9.11 0.97
CA PHE A 65 -1.17 9.79 -0.12
C PHE A 65 -1.16 8.93 -1.39
N LEU A 66 0.02 8.55 -1.88
CA LEU A 66 0.16 7.80 -3.12
C LEU A 66 -0.50 6.42 -3.06
N LEU A 67 -0.34 5.67 -1.95
CA LEU A 67 -1.00 4.37 -1.75
C LEU A 67 -2.52 4.51 -1.78
N SER A 68 -3.04 5.51 -1.12
CA SER A 68 -4.47 5.72 -1.01
C SER A 68 -5.11 6.13 -2.35
N PHE A 69 -4.42 6.97 -3.15
CA PHE A 69 -4.89 7.35 -4.48
C PHE A 69 -4.73 6.22 -5.50
N SER A 70 -3.63 5.46 -5.47
CA SER A 70 -3.44 4.29 -6.34
C SER A 70 -4.47 3.19 -6.06
N ALA A 71 -4.80 2.94 -4.78
CA ALA A 71 -5.85 2.02 -4.40
C ALA A 71 -7.22 2.47 -4.92
N ALA A 72 -7.59 3.74 -4.73
CA ALA A 72 -8.86 4.26 -5.23
C ALA A 72 -8.96 4.20 -6.77
N LEU A 73 -7.88 4.53 -7.48
CA LEU A 73 -7.81 4.38 -8.94
C LEU A 73 -8.01 2.93 -9.38
N SER A 74 -7.41 1.97 -8.67
CA SER A 74 -7.57 0.55 -8.97
C SER A 74 -9.05 0.12 -8.92
N PHE A 75 -9.79 0.52 -7.88
CA PHE A 75 -11.21 0.20 -7.74
C PHE A 75 -12.07 0.85 -8.82
N ILE A 76 -11.81 2.10 -9.17
CA ILE A 76 -12.55 2.82 -10.20
C ILE A 76 -12.35 2.16 -11.58
N ILE A 77 -11.09 1.85 -11.92
CA ILE A 77 -10.74 1.21 -13.20
C ILE A 77 -11.32 -0.20 -13.24
N TYR A 78 -11.15 -0.97 -12.16
CA TYR A 78 -11.71 -2.30 -12.04
C TYR A 78 -13.24 -2.30 -12.28
N GLY A 79 -13.98 -1.44 -11.60
CA GLY A 79 -15.44 -1.33 -11.73
C GLY A 79 -15.91 -0.98 -13.14
N LYS A 80 -15.07 -0.27 -13.92
CA LYS A 80 -15.37 0.09 -15.31
C LYS A 80 -15.23 -1.11 -16.27
N TYR A 81 -14.24 -2.00 -16.02
CA TYR A 81 -13.87 -3.04 -16.99
C TYR A 81 -14.44 -4.43 -16.69
N ILE A 82 -14.70 -4.77 -15.44
CA ILE A 82 -15.10 -6.13 -15.05
C ILE A 82 -16.56 -6.15 -14.59
N LYS A 83 -17.47 -6.26 -15.57
CA LYS A 83 -18.92 -6.25 -15.31
C LYS A 83 -19.56 -7.64 -15.10
N THR A 84 -18.93 -8.72 -15.53
CA THR A 84 -19.58 -10.04 -15.63
C THR A 84 -18.65 -11.19 -15.21
N LYS A 85 -18.59 -11.48 -13.91
CA LYS A 85 -17.91 -12.67 -13.38
C LYS A 85 -18.59 -13.16 -12.10
N PRO A 86 -18.49 -14.47 -11.75
CA PRO A 86 -19.02 -14.98 -10.49
C PRO A 86 -18.39 -14.22 -9.31
N THR A 87 -19.15 -14.05 -8.23
CA THR A 87 -18.84 -13.15 -7.11
C THR A 87 -17.44 -13.35 -6.52
N VAL A 88 -17.03 -14.61 -6.28
CA VAL A 88 -15.72 -14.93 -5.70
C VAL A 88 -14.58 -14.52 -6.64
N LEU A 89 -14.68 -14.87 -7.92
CA LEU A 89 -13.67 -14.55 -8.92
C LEU A 89 -13.55 -13.02 -9.13
N LYS A 90 -14.67 -12.31 -9.01
CA LYS A 90 -14.72 -10.86 -9.04
C LYS A 90 -13.89 -10.24 -7.90
N THR A 91 -14.02 -10.77 -6.71
CA THR A 91 -13.27 -10.29 -5.53
C THR A 91 -11.76 -10.55 -5.68
N VAL A 92 -11.37 -11.74 -6.16
CA VAL A 92 -9.95 -12.06 -6.42
C VAL A 92 -9.34 -11.08 -7.44
N TYR A 93 -10.03 -10.84 -8.56
CA TYR A 93 -9.55 -9.87 -9.56
C TYR A 93 -9.47 -8.44 -9.00
N MET A 94 -10.38 -8.04 -8.15
CA MET A 94 -10.35 -6.75 -7.49
C MET A 94 -9.09 -6.58 -6.64
N TYR A 95 -8.72 -7.58 -5.84
CA TYR A 95 -7.50 -7.56 -5.04
C TYR A 95 -6.23 -7.64 -5.89
N LEU A 96 -6.25 -8.39 -7.00
CA LEU A 96 -5.14 -8.38 -7.97
C LEU A 96 -4.92 -7.00 -8.58
N PHE A 97 -6.00 -6.32 -8.99
CA PHE A 97 -5.91 -4.94 -9.48
C PHE A 97 -5.37 -4.00 -8.42
N LEU A 98 -5.86 -4.11 -7.18
CA LEU A 98 -5.36 -3.34 -6.05
C LEU A 98 -3.86 -3.55 -5.87
N GLN A 99 -3.40 -4.80 -5.84
CA GLN A 99 -1.99 -5.15 -5.71
C GLN A 99 -1.14 -4.54 -6.83
N ILE A 100 -1.55 -4.71 -8.10
CA ILE A 100 -0.81 -4.18 -9.25
C ILE A 100 -0.69 -2.66 -9.21
N PHE A 101 -1.74 -1.95 -8.81
CA PHE A 101 -1.72 -0.49 -8.74
C PHE A 101 -0.92 0.06 -7.56
N THR A 102 -0.91 -0.62 -6.43
CA THR A 102 -0.17 -0.19 -5.24
C THR A 102 1.28 -0.64 -5.24
N LEU A 103 1.62 -1.71 -5.98
CA LEU A 103 2.95 -2.32 -6.01
C LEU A 103 4.10 -1.33 -6.29
N PRO A 104 4.06 -0.45 -7.32
CA PRO A 104 5.16 0.48 -7.58
C PRO A 104 5.43 1.43 -6.41
N VAL A 105 4.37 1.88 -5.73
CA VAL A 105 4.49 2.75 -4.57
C VAL A 105 5.09 1.98 -3.38
N ILE A 106 4.65 0.73 -3.16
CA ILE A 106 5.18 -0.12 -2.09
C ILE A 106 6.67 -0.37 -2.30
N VAL A 107 7.08 -0.74 -3.51
CA VAL A 107 8.51 -0.99 -3.81
C VAL A 107 9.34 0.28 -3.70
N TYR A 108 8.80 1.44 -4.13
CA TYR A 108 9.51 2.72 -4.05
C TYR A 108 9.78 3.17 -2.61
N TYR A 109 8.79 3.03 -1.71
CA TYR A 109 8.92 3.52 -0.32
C TYR A 109 9.41 2.47 0.67
N PHE A 110 9.01 1.22 0.49
CA PHE A 110 9.23 0.16 1.47
C PHE A 110 10.21 -0.92 1.03
N ASN A 111 10.62 -0.92 -0.25
CA ASN A 111 11.62 -1.85 -0.82
C ASN A 111 11.24 -3.33 -0.71
N PHE A 112 9.95 -3.66 -0.77
CA PHE A 112 9.47 -5.05 -0.79
C PHE A 112 8.24 -5.24 -1.68
N VAL A 113 8.03 -6.48 -2.10
CA VAL A 113 6.83 -6.92 -2.82
C VAL A 113 6.06 -7.90 -1.94
N PRO A 114 4.82 -7.60 -1.53
CA PRO A 114 3.98 -8.51 -0.75
C PRO A 114 3.39 -9.59 -1.68
N VAL A 115 4.08 -10.71 -1.86
CA VAL A 115 3.66 -11.79 -2.79
C VAL A 115 2.31 -12.38 -2.39
N MET A 116 2.12 -12.63 -1.10
CA MET A 116 0.87 -13.17 -0.56
C MET A 116 -0.20 -12.12 -0.28
N GLY A 117 0.03 -10.85 -0.65
CA GLY A 117 -0.86 -9.73 -0.34
C GLY A 117 -2.30 -9.92 -0.84
N VAL A 118 -2.49 -10.50 -2.03
CA VAL A 118 -3.83 -10.82 -2.56
C VAL A 118 -4.55 -11.84 -1.67
N LEU A 119 -3.84 -12.89 -1.25
CA LEU A 119 -4.39 -13.94 -0.40
C LEU A 119 -4.77 -13.39 0.97
N TYR A 120 -3.88 -12.60 1.59
CA TYR A 120 -4.16 -11.99 2.88
C TYR A 120 -5.30 -10.98 2.82
N ASN A 121 -5.35 -10.15 1.80
CA ASN A 121 -6.49 -9.23 1.62
C ASN A 121 -7.80 -9.98 1.44
N LEU A 122 -7.79 -11.10 0.72
CA LEU A 122 -9.00 -11.92 0.52
C LEU A 122 -9.50 -12.57 1.83
N LEU A 123 -8.58 -13.03 2.66
CA LEU A 123 -8.90 -13.76 3.90
C LEU A 123 -9.09 -12.81 5.09
N LEU A 124 -8.16 -11.87 5.28
CA LEU A 124 -8.10 -11.07 6.50
C LEU A 124 -9.04 -9.87 6.48
N LEU A 125 -9.26 -9.21 5.32
CA LEU A 125 -10.13 -8.03 5.28
C LEU A 125 -11.57 -8.30 5.75
N PRO A 126 -12.25 -9.40 5.32
CA PRO A 126 -13.57 -9.70 5.87
C PRO A 126 -13.54 -9.95 7.39
N ILE A 127 -12.53 -10.68 7.87
CA ILE A 127 -12.36 -10.99 9.28
C ILE A 127 -12.15 -9.70 10.09
N PHE A 128 -11.26 -8.80 9.65
CA PHE A 128 -11.06 -7.50 10.27
C PHE A 128 -12.33 -6.65 10.31
N THR A 129 -13.12 -6.68 9.24
CA THR A 129 -14.39 -5.94 9.20
C THR A 129 -15.34 -6.44 10.28
N PHE A 130 -15.49 -7.77 10.45
CA PHE A 130 -16.30 -8.34 11.53
C PHE A 130 -15.79 -7.99 12.91
N ILE A 131 -14.48 -8.11 13.13
CA ILE A 131 -13.84 -7.77 14.41
C ILE A 131 -14.07 -6.30 14.78
N MET A 132 -13.92 -5.39 13.81
CA MET A 132 -14.14 -3.96 14.02
C MET A 132 -15.60 -3.67 14.40
N ILE A 133 -16.56 -4.20 13.65
CA ILE A 133 -17.98 -4.00 13.93
C ILE A 133 -18.35 -4.55 15.31
N TYR A 134 -17.91 -5.77 15.61
CA TYR A 134 -18.16 -6.42 16.89
C TYR A 134 -17.54 -5.64 18.06
N GLY A 135 -16.29 -5.18 17.90
CA GLY A 135 -15.62 -4.35 18.90
C GLY A 135 -16.35 -3.03 19.17
N PHE A 136 -16.82 -2.34 18.12
CA PHE A 136 -17.62 -1.11 18.30
C PHE A 136 -18.94 -1.37 19.04
N ILE A 137 -19.63 -2.47 18.70
CA ILE A 137 -20.85 -2.85 19.40
C ILE A 137 -20.57 -3.11 20.89
N LEU A 138 -19.50 -3.85 21.20
CA LEU A 138 -19.11 -4.10 22.59
C LEU A 138 -18.77 -2.81 23.34
N LEU A 139 -18.05 -1.86 22.73
CA LEU A 139 -17.71 -0.58 23.33
C LEU A 139 -18.97 0.23 23.68
N ILE A 140 -19.94 0.30 22.77
CA ILE A 140 -21.19 1.01 22.98
C ILE A 140 -22.01 0.33 24.10
N LEU A 141 -22.14 -0.98 24.08
CA LEU A 141 -22.90 -1.74 25.08
C LEU A 141 -22.26 -1.69 26.44
N ASN A 142 -20.92 -1.62 26.53
CA ASN A 142 -20.17 -1.53 27.78
C ASN A 142 -20.55 -0.26 28.59
N SER A 143 -20.99 0.80 27.91
CA SER A 143 -21.49 2.02 28.55
C SER A 143 -22.79 1.80 29.34
N PHE A 144 -23.57 0.74 29.02
CA PHE A 144 -24.89 0.49 29.59
C PHE A 144 -24.94 -0.75 30.51
N ALA A 145 -24.08 -1.75 30.31
CA ALA A 145 -24.22 -3.06 30.96
C ALA A 145 -22.89 -3.77 31.20
N HIS A 146 -22.07 -3.25 32.10
CA HIS A 146 -20.69 -3.70 32.32
C HIS A 146 -20.57 -5.20 32.72
N ILE A 147 -21.48 -5.72 33.55
CA ILE A 147 -21.38 -7.08 34.11
C ILE A 147 -21.75 -8.16 33.10
N ILE A 148 -22.73 -7.90 32.23
CA ILE A 148 -23.25 -8.87 31.27
C ILE A 148 -22.26 -9.09 30.11
N LEU A 149 -21.33 -8.16 29.90
CA LEU A 149 -20.42 -8.15 28.74
C LEU A 149 -19.10 -8.88 29.00
N ILE A 150 -18.85 -9.44 30.18
CA ILE A 150 -17.60 -10.17 30.48
C ILE A 150 -17.39 -11.33 29.49
N ILE A 151 -18.42 -12.13 29.22
CA ILE A 151 -18.32 -13.27 28.28
C ILE A 151 -18.09 -12.80 26.85
N PRO A 152 -18.85 -11.85 26.29
CA PRO A 152 -18.59 -11.26 24.97
C PRO A 152 -17.18 -10.67 24.82
N PHE A 153 -16.62 -10.00 25.84
CA PHE A 153 -15.25 -9.49 25.82
C PHE A 153 -14.22 -10.61 25.78
N ASN A 154 -14.38 -11.67 26.58
CA ASN A 154 -13.48 -12.82 26.55
C ASN A 154 -13.48 -13.52 25.18
N ILE A 155 -14.63 -13.61 24.52
CA ILE A 155 -14.73 -14.15 23.15
C ILE A 155 -13.99 -13.23 22.17
N TYR A 156 -14.12 -11.91 22.31
CA TYR A 156 -13.43 -10.93 21.47
C TYR A 156 -11.91 -11.04 21.61
N ASP A 157 -11.40 -11.13 22.85
CA ASP A 157 -9.99 -11.32 23.12
C ASP A 157 -9.44 -12.63 22.53
N TYR A 158 -10.23 -13.73 22.63
CA TYR A 158 -9.85 -15.00 22.02
C TYR A 158 -9.77 -14.92 20.49
N ILE A 159 -10.69 -14.19 19.84
CA ILE A 159 -10.66 -13.95 18.39
C ILE A 159 -9.41 -13.14 18.02
N LEU A 160 -9.09 -12.07 18.75
CA LEU A 160 -7.88 -11.27 18.53
C LEU A 160 -6.61 -12.09 18.72
N TYR A 161 -6.55 -12.93 19.76
CA TYR A 161 -5.43 -13.81 20.00
C TYR A 161 -5.22 -14.82 18.88
N SER A 162 -6.31 -15.46 18.41
CA SER A 162 -6.24 -16.42 17.31
C SER A 162 -5.78 -15.77 15.99
N LEU A 163 -6.24 -14.54 15.74
CA LEU A 163 -5.83 -13.76 14.57
C LEU A 163 -4.33 -13.41 14.65
N ARG A 164 -3.87 -12.96 15.81
CA ARG A 164 -2.44 -12.67 16.04
C ARG A 164 -1.59 -13.91 15.82
N TYR A 165 -2.00 -15.05 16.38
CA TYR A 165 -1.31 -16.33 16.18
C TYR A 165 -1.24 -16.75 14.71
N PHE A 166 -2.32 -16.52 13.95
CA PHE A 166 -2.34 -16.76 12.51
C PHE A 166 -1.34 -15.86 11.76
N ILE A 167 -1.25 -14.58 12.12
CA ILE A 167 -0.29 -13.64 11.54
C ILE A 167 1.13 -14.06 11.84
N ASP A 168 1.42 -14.41 13.10
CA ASP A 168 2.76 -14.85 13.54
C ASP A 168 3.22 -16.14 12.83
N ILE A 169 2.30 -17.05 12.52
CA ILE A 169 2.59 -18.23 11.68
C ILE A 169 2.85 -17.80 10.24
N SER A 170 2.04 -16.90 9.72
CA SER A 170 2.16 -16.41 8.34
C SER A 170 3.51 -15.75 8.09
N ASP A 171 4.04 -15.01 9.06
CA ASP A 171 5.34 -14.34 8.95
C ASP A 171 6.53 -15.30 8.85
N LYS A 172 6.36 -16.55 9.33
CA LYS A 172 7.40 -17.58 9.20
C LYS A 172 7.55 -18.15 7.79
N PHE A 173 6.59 -17.88 6.89
CA PHE A 173 6.72 -18.32 5.50
C PHE A 173 7.67 -17.41 4.73
N ALA A 174 8.79 -17.96 4.29
CA ALA A 174 9.86 -17.23 3.57
C ALA A 174 9.39 -16.53 2.28
N PHE A 175 8.27 -16.95 1.69
CA PHE A 175 7.70 -16.36 0.47
C PHE A 175 6.71 -15.22 0.70
N ASN A 176 6.53 -14.78 1.94
CA ASN A 176 5.56 -13.75 2.27
C ASN A 176 5.89 -12.42 1.62
N VAL A 177 7.17 -12.06 1.66
CA VAL A 177 7.69 -10.78 1.22
C VAL A 177 8.99 -11.01 0.43
N LEU A 178 9.03 -10.48 -0.80
CA LEU A 178 10.28 -10.42 -1.57
C LEU A 178 10.91 -9.06 -1.34
N ILE A 179 12.10 -9.05 -0.75
CA ILE A 179 12.91 -7.84 -0.60
C ILE A 179 13.43 -7.44 -1.98
N MET A 180 13.24 -6.18 -2.35
CA MET A 180 13.64 -5.63 -3.63
C MET A 180 14.50 -4.39 -3.41
N PRO A 181 15.51 -4.12 -4.27
CA PRO A 181 16.23 -2.85 -4.23
C PRO A 181 15.29 -1.68 -4.47
N ALA A 182 15.64 -0.51 -3.92
CA ALA A 182 14.82 0.69 -4.03
C ALA A 182 14.56 1.07 -5.49
N MET A 183 13.30 1.13 -5.87
CA MET A 183 12.88 1.54 -7.21
C MET A 183 13.15 3.03 -7.42
N SER A 184 13.76 3.43 -8.55
CA SER A 184 13.92 4.84 -8.85
C SER A 184 12.57 5.46 -9.26
N LEU A 185 12.43 6.77 -9.08
CA LEU A 185 11.22 7.51 -9.45
C LEU A 185 10.90 7.34 -10.94
N CYS A 186 11.92 7.31 -11.80
CA CYS A 186 11.74 7.09 -13.24
C CYS A 186 11.11 5.73 -13.55
N HIS A 187 11.53 4.67 -12.85
CA HIS A 187 10.97 3.33 -13.00
C HIS A 187 9.51 3.27 -12.55
N THR A 188 9.19 3.92 -11.44
CA THR A 188 7.82 4.01 -10.92
C THR A 188 6.89 4.69 -11.92
N ILE A 189 7.31 5.84 -12.49
CA ILE A 189 6.54 6.57 -13.51
C ILE A 189 6.37 5.72 -14.77
N PHE A 190 7.44 5.09 -15.26
CA PHE A 190 7.38 4.22 -16.43
C PHE A 190 6.40 3.06 -16.25
N PHE A 191 6.39 2.45 -15.07
CA PHE A 191 5.44 1.37 -14.75
C PHE A 191 3.99 1.84 -14.85
N TYR A 192 3.66 3.01 -14.30
CA TYR A 192 2.31 3.56 -14.41
C TYR A 192 1.94 3.93 -15.85
N ILE A 193 2.85 4.54 -16.61
CA ILE A 193 2.62 4.84 -18.03
C ILE A 193 2.31 3.54 -18.80
N ALA A 194 3.10 2.49 -18.58
CA ALA A 194 2.89 1.19 -19.24
C ALA A 194 1.56 0.55 -18.83
N LEU A 195 1.20 0.63 -17.54
CA LEU A 195 -0.05 0.12 -17.02
C LEU A 195 -1.26 0.84 -17.63
N PHE A 196 -1.26 2.17 -17.65
CA PHE A 196 -2.33 2.94 -18.29
C PHE A 196 -2.41 2.69 -19.80
N PHE A 197 -1.27 2.53 -20.47
CA PHE A 197 -1.24 2.23 -21.89
C PHE A 197 -1.80 0.81 -22.18
N MET A 198 -1.50 -0.18 -21.33
CA MET A 198 -2.12 -1.51 -21.43
C MET A 198 -3.65 -1.45 -21.29
N ILE A 199 -4.15 -0.67 -20.34
CA ILE A 199 -5.59 -0.47 -20.13
C ILE A 199 -6.23 0.20 -21.35
N TYR A 200 -5.57 1.22 -21.92
CA TYR A 200 -6.01 1.91 -23.12
C TYR A 200 -6.13 0.95 -24.33
N LEU A 201 -5.12 0.12 -24.57
CA LEU A 201 -5.14 -0.87 -25.66
C LEU A 201 -6.19 -1.96 -25.44
N HIS A 202 -6.43 -2.33 -24.19
CA HIS A 202 -7.50 -3.29 -23.88
C HIS A 202 -8.87 -2.73 -24.22
N ASN A 203 -9.11 -1.46 -23.95
CA ASN A 203 -10.37 -0.79 -24.26
C ASN A 203 -10.64 -0.68 -25.77
N ASN A 204 -9.60 -0.43 -26.56
CA ASN A 204 -9.72 -0.20 -28.00
C ASN A 204 -9.77 -1.48 -28.84
N LYS A 205 -9.97 -2.66 -28.20
CA LYS A 205 -10.04 -3.98 -28.87
C LYS A 205 -8.87 -4.23 -29.84
N THR A 206 -7.70 -3.65 -29.57
CA THR A 206 -6.51 -3.81 -30.39
C THR A 206 -6.00 -5.25 -30.37
N CYS A 207 -5.25 -5.64 -31.42
CA CYS A 207 -4.70 -6.98 -31.59
C CYS A 207 -3.95 -7.45 -30.32
N ASN A 208 -4.16 -8.69 -29.93
CA ASN A 208 -3.51 -9.31 -28.78
C ASN A 208 -1.97 -9.27 -28.86
N CYS A 209 -1.39 -9.30 -30.07
CA CYS A 209 0.05 -9.18 -30.26
C CYS A 209 0.64 -7.88 -29.69
N LYS A 210 -0.07 -6.73 -29.83
CA LYS A 210 0.39 -5.46 -29.26
C LYS A 210 0.37 -5.48 -27.74
N LYS A 211 -0.63 -6.12 -27.13
CA LYS A 211 -0.72 -6.28 -25.68
C LYS A 211 0.41 -7.14 -25.11
N ILE A 212 0.70 -8.26 -25.79
CA ILE A 212 1.80 -9.17 -25.45
C ILE A 212 3.15 -8.46 -25.58
N GLY A 213 3.36 -7.68 -26.64
CA GLY A 213 4.58 -6.91 -26.85
C GLY A 213 4.85 -5.91 -25.72
N ILE A 214 3.83 -5.19 -25.28
CA ILE A 214 3.99 -4.22 -24.16
C ILE A 214 4.24 -4.94 -22.83
N PHE A 215 3.51 -6.03 -22.57
CA PHE A 215 3.77 -6.84 -21.39
C PHE A 215 5.21 -7.37 -21.37
N ALA A 216 5.72 -7.83 -22.51
CA ALA A 216 7.10 -8.28 -22.67
C ALA A 216 8.11 -7.15 -22.42
N ILE A 217 7.87 -5.94 -22.93
CA ILE A 217 8.74 -4.78 -22.69
C ILE A 217 8.75 -4.39 -21.21
N VAL A 218 7.60 -4.34 -20.55
CA VAL A 218 7.51 -4.01 -19.12
C VAL A 218 8.18 -5.06 -18.25
N SER A 219 7.96 -6.35 -18.56
CA SER A 219 8.62 -7.44 -17.83
C SER A 219 10.12 -7.46 -18.07
N LEU A 220 10.59 -7.24 -19.29
CA LEU A 220 12.01 -7.15 -19.60
C LEU A 220 12.66 -5.99 -18.85
N TYR A 221 12.03 -4.83 -18.86
CA TYR A 221 12.51 -3.65 -18.12
C TYR A 221 12.54 -3.89 -16.60
N SER A 222 11.54 -4.58 -16.04
CA SER A 222 11.55 -4.94 -14.62
C SER A 222 12.64 -5.95 -14.29
N ILE A 223 12.89 -6.92 -15.18
CA ILE A 223 13.98 -7.91 -15.03
C ILE A 223 15.35 -7.22 -15.09
N THR A 224 15.56 -6.31 -16.04
CA THR A 224 16.84 -5.56 -16.13
C THR A 224 17.08 -4.72 -14.89
N TYR A 225 16.02 -4.12 -14.32
CA TYR A 225 16.12 -3.36 -13.09
C TYR A 225 16.58 -4.22 -11.89
N ILE A 226 16.07 -5.44 -11.78
CA ILE A 226 16.43 -6.37 -10.69
C ILE A 226 17.84 -6.95 -10.93
N ALA A 227 18.18 -7.25 -12.19
CA ALA A 227 19.45 -7.89 -12.53
C ALA A 227 20.63 -6.93 -12.52
N PHE A 228 20.44 -5.66 -12.87
CA PHE A 228 21.53 -4.68 -13.00
C PHE A 228 22.35 -4.49 -11.71
N PRO A 229 21.76 -4.33 -10.51
CA PRO A 229 22.53 -4.23 -9.27
C PRO A 229 23.30 -5.51 -8.88
N MET A 230 22.90 -6.67 -9.42
CA MET A 230 23.56 -7.95 -9.18
C MET A 230 24.77 -8.17 -10.09
N MET A 231 24.79 -7.50 -11.26
CA MET A 231 25.89 -7.61 -12.26
C MET A 231 26.97 -6.53 -12.10
N ASP A 232 26.80 -5.63 -11.14
CA ASP A 232 27.73 -4.55 -10.91
C ASP A 232 28.94 -5.02 -10.09
N ASP A 233 30.09 -5.08 -10.74
CA ASP A 233 31.38 -5.49 -10.17
C ASP A 233 32.14 -4.34 -9.49
N SER A 234 31.54 -3.17 -9.37
CA SER A 234 32.15 -2.00 -8.74
C SER A 234 32.30 -2.18 -7.22
N LEU A 235 33.37 -1.63 -6.67
CA LEU A 235 33.56 -1.54 -5.23
C LEU A 235 32.79 -0.34 -4.68
N TYR A 236 31.81 -0.59 -3.85
CA TYR A 236 31.06 0.44 -3.14
C TYR A 236 31.45 0.44 -1.66
N LEU A 237 32.00 1.55 -1.21
CA LEU A 237 32.21 1.85 0.20
C LEU A 237 31.18 2.90 0.62
N ASN A 238 30.32 2.55 1.55
CA ASN A 238 29.30 3.47 2.06
C ASN A 238 29.47 3.66 3.55
N ILE A 239 29.53 4.90 3.97
CA ILE A 239 29.58 5.32 5.37
C ILE A 239 28.25 6.03 5.62
N ALA A 240 27.41 5.47 6.49
CA ALA A 240 26.14 6.07 6.83
C ALA A 240 26.29 6.99 8.05
N ASP A 241 25.60 8.13 8.00
CA ASP A 241 25.50 9.01 9.16
C ASP A 241 24.55 8.39 10.20
N VAL A 242 25.12 8.01 11.33
CA VAL A 242 24.42 7.34 12.44
C VAL A 242 24.52 8.15 13.75
N GLY A 243 24.94 9.41 13.64
CA GLY A 243 25.23 10.27 14.77
C GLY A 243 26.56 9.88 15.43
N GLN A 244 26.57 9.69 16.75
CA GLN A 244 27.77 9.23 17.47
C GLN A 244 27.94 7.72 17.33
N GLY A 245 28.59 7.29 16.25
CA GLY A 245 28.84 5.89 15.93
C GLY A 245 29.42 5.71 14.54
N LEU A 246 29.62 4.46 14.12
CA LEU A 246 30.07 4.12 12.79
C LEU A 246 29.19 3.01 12.20
N PHE A 247 28.78 3.20 10.96
CA PHE A 247 28.12 2.16 10.16
C PHE A 247 28.68 2.22 8.75
N THR A 248 29.51 1.23 8.41
CA THR A 248 30.16 1.16 7.10
C THR A 248 29.77 -0.13 6.41
N THR A 249 29.40 -0.03 5.14
CA THR A 249 29.10 -1.19 4.29
C THR A 249 30.00 -1.20 3.08
N ILE A 250 30.56 -2.37 2.76
CA ILE A 250 31.39 -2.62 1.60
C ILE A 250 30.66 -3.62 0.71
N LYS A 251 30.46 -3.27 -0.55
CA LYS A 251 29.89 -4.18 -1.56
C LYS A 251 30.89 -4.36 -2.68
N TYR A 252 31.23 -5.61 -3.01
CA TYR A 252 32.11 -5.94 -4.13
C TYR A 252 31.71 -7.29 -4.71
N LYS A 253 31.42 -7.35 -6.02
CA LYS A 253 31.09 -8.59 -6.76
C LYS A 253 30.03 -9.48 -6.07
N GLY A 254 28.96 -8.86 -5.57
CA GLY A 254 27.90 -9.59 -4.86
C GLY A 254 28.21 -9.99 -3.40
N LEU A 255 29.46 -9.76 -2.93
CA LEU A 255 29.81 -9.90 -1.54
C LEU A 255 29.49 -8.62 -0.79
N ASN A 256 28.81 -8.76 0.33
CA ASN A 256 28.43 -7.66 1.20
C ASN A 256 29.11 -7.84 2.56
N MET A 257 29.84 -6.83 2.99
CA MET A 257 30.51 -6.80 4.28
C MET A 257 30.00 -5.60 5.07
N ILE A 258 29.68 -5.81 6.32
CA ILE A 258 29.30 -4.77 7.26
C ILE A 258 30.46 -4.62 8.23
N CYS A 259 31.02 -3.42 8.31
CA CYS A 259 32.05 -3.07 9.25
C CYS A 259 31.48 -2.08 10.26
N ASP A 260 31.38 -2.52 11.49
CA ASP A 260 30.74 -1.82 12.61
C ASP A 260 29.24 -1.51 12.35
N CYS A 261 28.46 -1.55 13.36
CA CYS A 261 27.03 -1.21 13.34
C CYS A 261 26.64 -0.75 14.73
N GLY A 262 27.31 0.29 15.24
CA GLY A 262 27.09 0.81 16.57
C GLY A 262 26.79 2.30 16.59
N SER A 263 25.92 2.71 17.50
CA SER A 263 25.68 4.11 17.81
C SER A 263 25.38 4.26 19.28
N THR A 264 26.01 5.23 19.92
CA THR A 264 25.72 5.59 21.32
C THR A 264 24.44 6.41 21.43
N THR A 265 24.06 7.09 20.36
CA THR A 265 22.83 7.93 20.30
C THR A 265 21.57 7.10 20.04
N ASN A 266 21.68 5.97 19.36
CA ASN A 266 20.53 5.19 18.92
C ASN A 266 20.67 3.71 19.33
N LYS A 267 20.04 3.32 20.44
CA LYS A 267 20.14 1.95 21.01
C LYS A 267 19.57 0.85 20.10
N GLN A 268 18.70 1.19 19.15
CA GLN A 268 18.06 0.25 18.21
C GLN A 268 18.53 0.49 16.78
N MET A 269 19.79 0.87 16.59
CA MET A 269 20.35 1.22 15.29
C MET A 269 20.22 0.11 14.25
N GLY A 270 20.37 -1.15 14.66
CA GLY A 270 20.22 -2.30 13.76
C GLY A 270 18.87 -2.34 13.07
N GLU A 271 17.80 -2.20 13.83
CA GLU A 271 16.44 -2.33 13.36
C GLU A 271 15.95 -1.09 12.59
N TYR A 272 16.24 0.12 13.09
CA TYR A 272 15.69 1.35 12.53
C TYR A 272 16.57 2.02 11.46
N ILE A 273 17.88 1.73 11.41
CA ILE A 273 18.80 2.36 10.46
C ILE A 273 19.44 1.32 9.55
N ALA A 274 20.11 0.29 10.13
CA ALA A 274 20.89 -0.64 9.34
C ALA A 274 20.03 -1.52 8.43
N VAL A 275 18.98 -2.16 8.96
CA VAL A 275 18.08 -3.01 8.16
C VAL A 275 17.40 -2.23 7.03
N PRO A 276 16.75 -1.07 7.25
CA PRO A 276 16.19 -0.27 6.15
C PRO A 276 17.22 0.20 5.13
N TYR A 277 18.43 0.53 5.58
CA TYR A 277 19.49 0.96 4.69
C TYR A 277 19.98 -0.18 3.78
N LEU A 278 20.17 -1.38 4.33
CA LEU A 278 20.61 -2.58 3.60
C LEU A 278 19.52 -3.04 2.61
N THR A 279 18.27 -3.13 3.06
CA THR A 279 17.14 -3.50 2.20
C THR A 279 16.96 -2.54 1.04
N LYS A 280 17.12 -1.23 1.26
CA LYS A 280 17.06 -0.21 0.19
C LYS A 280 18.10 -0.45 -0.89
N ARG A 281 19.25 -1.04 -0.57
CA ARG A 281 20.33 -1.34 -1.51
C ARG A 281 20.31 -2.76 -2.07
N GLY A 282 19.33 -3.57 -1.67
CA GLY A 282 19.23 -4.97 -2.07
C GLY A 282 20.35 -5.82 -1.49
N ILE A 283 20.70 -5.54 -0.22
CA ILE A 283 21.69 -6.27 0.58
C ILE A 283 20.97 -7.04 1.68
#